data_f01a0a6c6a82c9b94e87d2fcb4f28a84
#
_entry.id   f01a0a6c6a82c9b94e87d2fcb4f28a84
#
_cell.length_a   1.000
_cell.length_b   1.000
_cell.length_c   1.000
_cell.angle_alpha   90.00
_cell.angle_beta   90.00
_cell.angle_gamma   90.00
#
_symmetry.space_group_name_H-M   'P 1'
#
loop_
_entity.id
_entity.type
_entity.pdbx_description
1 polymer ?
#
loop_
_entity_poly.entity_id
_entity_poly.type
_entity_poly.pdbx_seq_one_letter_code
_entity_poly.pdbx_strand_id
1 'polypeptide(L)'
;MNTIDYVYRFDPANPSVKPPPPDADAARRTLEAGNRMFSQWMESCRTNVVSKGGPRYIVSCNGLEVGMIRSQGQMPKQAPFAVVVGCSDARVPTEMIFGQGFNDLFVIRVIGNVLGDVCMGSIDFALNALESVKCVVVLGHSGCGAVTAAVDSYLTPLKFWSKSTSHVLRPILQRIFVSVREAANGLKEAWGPDAKNIPGYREALIEAAVCINAAQSAFDLRLEVERAAKWEIEVLYGVHNIRTHQVVMPVDPNAALKDENGTLAYAPTNPREFAALAIQMGQILLPRGEGNRAKPDGNGQSAISTLIEHEHGQH
;
A
#
# COMPACT_ATOMS: atom_id res chain seq x y z
N MET A 1 3.40 33.85 -1.79
CA MET A 1 3.00 32.47 -1.48
C MET A 1 3.05 31.70 -2.77
N ASN A 2 3.71 30.56 -2.77
CA ASN A 2 3.75 29.68 -3.94
C ASN A 2 2.51 28.80 -3.93
N THR A 3 1.78 28.78 -5.04
CA THR A 3 0.59 27.96 -5.21
C THR A 3 1.00 26.53 -5.61
N ILE A 4 0.40 25.52 -5.00
CA ILE A 4 0.56 24.12 -5.36
C ILE A 4 -0.77 23.67 -5.95
N ASP A 5 -0.76 23.19 -7.20
CA ASP A 5 -1.98 22.81 -7.91
C ASP A 5 -2.02 21.31 -8.15
N TYR A 6 -3.09 20.66 -7.69
CA TYR A 6 -3.50 19.33 -8.11
C TYR A 6 -4.70 19.48 -9.04
N VAL A 7 -4.55 19.11 -10.32
CA VAL A 7 -5.49 19.46 -11.37
C VAL A 7 -6.00 18.21 -12.07
N TYR A 8 -7.29 17.99 -12.04
CA TYR A 8 -7.97 17.11 -13.01
C TYR A 8 -8.21 17.92 -14.28
N ARG A 9 -7.60 17.49 -15.39
CA ARG A 9 -7.70 18.21 -16.66
C ARG A 9 -8.61 17.42 -17.61
N PHE A 10 -9.64 18.11 -18.09
CA PHE A 10 -10.43 17.70 -19.24
C PHE A 10 -10.22 18.68 -20.38
N ASP A 11 -9.84 18.17 -21.56
CA ASP A 11 -9.70 18.96 -22.79
C ASP A 11 -10.70 18.44 -23.82
N PRO A 12 -11.79 19.18 -24.09
CA PRO A 12 -12.81 18.76 -25.05
C PRO A 12 -12.30 18.76 -26.51
N ALA A 13 -11.25 19.54 -26.84
CA ALA A 13 -10.64 19.55 -28.16
C ALA A 13 -9.65 18.40 -28.38
N ASN A 14 -9.07 17.92 -27.31
CA ASN A 14 -8.19 16.75 -27.27
C ASN A 14 -8.63 15.84 -26.12
N PRO A 15 -9.75 15.12 -26.24
CA PRO A 15 -10.14 14.19 -25.22
C PRO A 15 -9.01 13.17 -25.06
N SER A 16 -8.33 13.21 -23.92
CA SER A 16 -7.28 12.26 -23.59
C SER A 16 -7.94 10.92 -23.37
N VAL A 17 -8.07 10.15 -24.43
CA VAL A 17 -8.47 8.76 -24.33
C VAL A 17 -7.24 7.98 -23.92
N LYS A 18 -7.06 7.84 -22.60
CA LYS A 18 -6.07 6.92 -22.05
C LYS A 18 -6.63 5.50 -22.31
N PRO A 19 -6.02 4.70 -23.19
CA PRO A 19 -6.50 3.35 -23.36
C PRO A 19 -6.37 2.59 -22.04
N PRO A 20 -7.38 1.79 -21.66
CA PRO A 20 -7.28 0.97 -20.46
C PRO A 20 -6.10 -0.01 -20.60
N PRO A 21 -5.40 -0.35 -19.51
CA PRO A 21 -4.36 -1.36 -19.52
C PRO A 21 -4.90 -2.68 -20.10
N PRO A 22 -4.19 -3.30 -21.07
CA PRO A 22 -4.68 -4.52 -21.72
C PRO A 22 -4.64 -5.75 -20.80
N ASP A 23 -3.74 -5.78 -19.85
CA ASP A 23 -3.49 -6.90 -18.97
C ASP A 23 -3.07 -6.45 -17.55
N ALA A 24 -2.91 -7.40 -16.65
CA ALA A 24 -2.56 -7.16 -15.26
C ALA A 24 -1.17 -6.52 -15.10
N ASP A 25 -0.20 -6.90 -15.90
CA ASP A 25 1.15 -6.36 -15.83
C ASP A 25 1.20 -4.90 -16.33
N ALA A 26 0.45 -4.56 -17.38
CA ALA A 26 0.28 -3.18 -17.81
C ALA A 26 -0.46 -2.34 -16.74
N ALA A 27 -1.47 -2.92 -16.07
CA ALA A 27 -2.17 -2.27 -14.96
C ALA A 27 -1.22 -1.98 -13.79
N ARG A 28 -0.39 -2.96 -13.39
CA ARG A 28 0.65 -2.80 -12.37
C ARG A 28 1.60 -1.67 -12.73
N ARG A 29 2.18 -1.68 -13.93
CA ARG A 29 3.09 -0.61 -14.39
C ARG A 29 2.42 0.76 -14.41
N THR A 30 1.15 0.83 -14.75
CA THR A 30 0.38 2.09 -14.74
C THR A 30 0.26 2.65 -13.34
N LEU A 31 -0.07 1.82 -12.34
CA LEU A 31 -0.15 2.22 -10.93
C LEU A 31 1.22 2.66 -10.39
N GLU A 32 2.27 1.89 -10.67
CA GLU A 32 3.64 2.20 -10.24
C GLU A 32 4.16 3.49 -10.88
N ALA A 33 3.90 3.72 -12.16
CA ALA A 33 4.26 4.96 -12.83
C ALA A 33 3.53 6.16 -12.24
N GLY A 34 2.22 6.02 -11.95
CA GLY A 34 1.43 7.05 -11.29
C GLY A 34 1.96 7.39 -9.90
N ASN A 35 2.32 6.37 -9.10
CA ASN A 35 2.91 6.60 -7.79
C ASN A 35 4.29 7.27 -7.87
N ARG A 36 5.15 6.90 -8.81
CA ARG A 36 6.43 7.61 -9.03
C ARG A 36 6.21 9.08 -9.34
N MET A 37 5.28 9.41 -10.22
CA MET A 37 4.95 10.79 -10.54
C MET A 37 4.42 11.55 -9.32
N PHE A 38 3.52 10.94 -8.55
CA PHE A 38 2.96 11.54 -7.33
C PHE A 38 4.04 11.80 -6.28
N SER A 39 4.89 10.81 -5.97
CA SER A 39 5.95 10.95 -4.98
C SER A 39 7.01 12.00 -5.37
N GLN A 40 7.38 12.05 -6.65
CA GLN A 40 8.29 13.09 -7.17
C GLN A 40 7.67 14.49 -7.07
N TRP A 41 6.38 14.64 -7.35
CA TRP A 41 5.68 15.90 -7.21
C TRP A 41 5.62 16.34 -5.74
N MET A 42 5.29 15.43 -4.82
CA MET A 42 5.28 15.71 -3.37
C MET A 42 6.66 16.14 -2.88
N GLU A 43 7.72 15.47 -3.35
CA GLU A 43 9.11 15.88 -3.03
C GLU A 43 9.44 17.27 -3.56
N SER A 44 9.04 17.60 -4.80
CA SER A 44 9.22 18.93 -5.38
C SER A 44 8.48 20.01 -4.59
N CYS A 45 7.29 19.70 -4.06
CA CYS A 45 6.55 20.61 -3.18
C CYS A 45 7.30 20.87 -1.87
N ARG A 46 7.93 19.84 -1.31
CA ARG A 46 8.66 19.93 -0.03
C ARG A 46 9.98 20.70 -0.16
N THR A 47 10.71 20.50 -1.23
CA THR A 47 12.03 21.10 -1.44
C THR A 47 11.96 22.55 -1.93
N ASN A 48 10.77 23.15 -2.10
CA ASN A 48 10.58 24.52 -2.60
C ASN A 48 11.31 24.80 -3.92
N VAL A 49 11.59 23.80 -4.73
CA VAL A 49 12.11 23.99 -6.09
C VAL A 49 10.96 24.47 -6.96
N VAL A 50 10.60 25.73 -6.76
CA VAL A 50 9.46 26.37 -7.41
C VAL A 50 9.98 27.18 -8.58
N SER A 51 9.82 26.69 -9.79
CA SER A 51 9.79 27.52 -10.99
C SER A 51 8.61 28.51 -10.91
N LYS A 52 8.73 29.67 -11.58
CA LYS A 52 7.63 30.63 -11.67
C LYS A 52 6.34 29.90 -12.07
N GLY A 53 5.36 29.81 -11.17
CA GLY A 53 4.08 29.14 -11.42
C GLY A 53 3.73 28.00 -10.46
N GLY A 54 4.65 27.57 -9.57
CA GLY A 54 4.42 26.46 -8.63
C GLY A 54 4.40 25.07 -9.27
N PRO A 55 4.61 23.97 -8.50
CA PRO A 55 4.53 22.61 -9.00
C PRO A 55 3.05 22.23 -9.27
N ARG A 56 2.78 21.76 -10.47
CA ARG A 56 1.44 21.29 -10.87
C ARG A 56 1.47 19.78 -11.06
N TYR A 57 0.53 19.09 -10.44
CA TYR A 57 0.25 17.70 -10.72
C TYR A 57 -1.03 17.62 -11.56
N ILE A 58 -0.94 17.09 -12.77
CA ILE A 58 -2.04 17.09 -13.71
C ILE A 58 -2.45 15.65 -14.00
N VAL A 59 -3.68 15.30 -13.67
CA VAL A 59 -4.34 14.05 -14.02
C VAL A 59 -5.29 14.31 -15.18
N SER A 60 -5.07 13.68 -16.31
CA SER A 60 -5.96 13.77 -17.46
C SER A 60 -7.22 12.95 -17.22
N CYS A 61 -8.39 13.54 -17.49
CA CYS A 61 -9.68 12.89 -17.35
C CYS A 61 -10.34 12.73 -18.71
N ASN A 62 -10.96 11.56 -18.94
CA ASN A 62 -11.84 11.37 -20.08
C ASN A 62 -13.24 11.93 -19.74
N GLY A 63 -13.65 12.99 -20.44
CA GLY A 63 -14.92 13.64 -20.18
C GLY A 63 -16.15 12.79 -20.45
N LEU A 64 -16.05 11.74 -21.28
CA LEU A 64 -17.12 10.77 -21.48
C LEU A 64 -17.34 9.92 -20.22
N GLU A 65 -16.27 9.52 -19.54
CA GLU A 65 -16.33 8.67 -18.34
C GLU A 65 -16.89 9.39 -17.12
N VAL A 66 -16.76 10.71 -17.07
CA VAL A 66 -17.30 11.53 -15.98
C VAL A 66 -18.62 12.23 -16.34
N GLY A 67 -19.19 11.93 -17.52
CA GLY A 67 -20.47 12.51 -17.95
C GLY A 67 -20.41 14.00 -18.33
N MET A 68 -19.24 14.58 -18.53
CA MET A 68 -19.08 15.98 -18.98
C MET A 68 -19.51 16.15 -20.43
N ILE A 69 -19.36 15.12 -21.26
CA ILE A 69 -19.85 15.08 -22.62
C ILE A 69 -21.08 14.15 -22.64
N ARG A 70 -22.26 14.71 -22.91
CA ARG A 70 -23.46 13.91 -23.01
C ARG A 70 -23.49 13.16 -24.34
N SER A 71 -23.27 11.87 -24.34
CA SER A 71 -23.62 11.00 -25.42
C SER A 71 -25.10 10.60 -25.27
N GLN A 72 -26.01 11.35 -25.93
CA GLN A 72 -27.43 11.00 -26.14
C GLN A 72 -28.16 10.32 -24.96
N GLY A 73 -27.98 10.81 -23.71
CA GLY A 73 -28.74 10.33 -22.56
C GLY A 73 -28.27 9.02 -21.94
N GLN A 74 -27.15 8.43 -22.38
CA GLN A 74 -26.58 7.25 -21.76
C GLN A 74 -25.74 7.61 -20.53
N MET A 75 -25.89 6.84 -19.46
CA MET A 75 -25.02 6.92 -18.28
C MET A 75 -23.62 6.39 -18.63
N PRO A 76 -22.53 7.05 -18.19
CA PRO A 76 -21.20 6.50 -18.32
C PRO A 76 -21.10 5.11 -17.67
N LYS A 77 -20.45 4.16 -18.34
CA LYS A 77 -20.23 2.83 -17.77
C LYS A 77 -19.11 2.89 -16.75
N GLN A 78 -19.28 2.19 -15.63
CA GLN A 78 -18.19 1.93 -14.72
C GLN A 78 -17.22 0.92 -15.35
N ALA A 79 -15.95 1.32 -15.50
CA ALA A 79 -14.94 0.52 -16.18
C ALA A 79 -13.52 0.69 -15.54
N PRO A 80 -13.38 0.44 -14.22
CA PRO A 80 -12.09 0.55 -13.57
C PRO A 80 -11.16 -0.57 -14.04
N PHE A 81 -9.87 -0.25 -14.20
CA PHE A 81 -8.89 -1.28 -14.55
C PHE A 81 -8.30 -1.99 -13.32
N ALA A 82 -8.45 -1.43 -12.13
CA ALA A 82 -7.96 -2.02 -10.89
C ALA A 82 -8.94 -1.83 -9.74
N VAL A 83 -8.99 -2.83 -8.85
CA VAL A 83 -9.60 -2.73 -7.52
C VAL A 83 -8.50 -2.40 -6.52
N VAL A 84 -8.70 -1.39 -5.67
CA VAL A 84 -7.73 -1.08 -4.61
C VAL A 84 -8.39 -1.15 -3.25
N VAL A 85 -7.87 -2.02 -2.38
CA VAL A 85 -8.29 -2.14 -0.99
C VAL A 85 -7.26 -1.42 -0.12
N GLY A 86 -7.64 -0.28 0.45
CA GLY A 86 -6.76 0.55 1.27
C GLY A 86 -7.30 0.85 2.65
N CYS A 87 -6.48 1.55 3.44
CA CYS A 87 -6.91 2.04 4.75
C CYS A 87 -7.84 3.26 4.63
N SER A 88 -8.76 3.40 5.61
CA SER A 88 -9.59 4.60 5.78
C SER A 88 -8.81 5.82 6.27
N ASP A 89 -7.52 5.71 6.56
CA ASP A 89 -6.67 6.82 7.02
C ASP A 89 -6.75 7.99 6.02
N ALA A 90 -7.07 9.19 6.52
CA ALA A 90 -7.27 10.39 5.69
C ALA A 90 -6.03 10.80 4.89
N ARG A 91 -4.83 10.36 5.30
CA ARG A 91 -3.55 10.63 4.62
C ARG A 91 -3.28 9.70 3.44
N VAL A 92 -4.19 8.76 3.14
CA VAL A 92 -4.05 7.74 2.10
C VAL A 92 -5.11 7.89 1.01
N PRO A 93 -5.10 9.01 0.24
CA PRO A 93 -6.01 9.22 -0.88
C PRO A 93 -5.57 8.35 -2.07
N THR A 94 -6.16 7.20 -2.23
CA THR A 94 -5.72 6.11 -3.11
C THR A 94 -5.52 6.55 -4.56
N GLU A 95 -6.50 7.27 -5.12
CA GLU A 95 -6.47 7.75 -6.51
C GLU A 95 -5.30 8.72 -6.72
N MET A 96 -5.05 9.62 -5.75
CA MET A 96 -3.93 10.54 -5.82
C MET A 96 -2.59 9.81 -5.74
N ILE A 97 -2.47 8.84 -4.83
CA ILE A 97 -1.24 8.05 -4.62
C ILE A 97 -0.83 7.34 -5.90
N PHE A 98 -1.79 6.81 -6.64
CA PHE A 98 -1.53 6.11 -7.89
C PHE A 98 -1.68 6.99 -9.14
N GLY A 99 -1.94 8.28 -8.97
CA GLY A 99 -2.07 9.24 -10.09
C GLY A 99 -3.18 8.89 -11.07
N GLN A 100 -4.28 8.33 -10.56
CA GLN A 100 -5.39 7.89 -11.38
C GLN A 100 -6.56 8.89 -11.34
N GLY A 101 -7.34 8.90 -12.40
CA GLY A 101 -8.51 9.77 -12.57
C GLY A 101 -9.82 9.09 -12.20
N PHE A 102 -10.91 9.74 -12.65
CA PHE A 102 -12.23 9.18 -12.52
C PHE A 102 -12.34 7.87 -13.30
N ASN A 103 -13.07 6.90 -12.76
CA ASN A 103 -13.39 5.63 -13.39
C ASN A 103 -12.19 4.69 -13.62
N ASP A 104 -10.95 5.09 -13.23
CA ASP A 104 -9.75 4.26 -13.35
C ASP A 104 -9.68 3.18 -12.26
N LEU A 105 -10.16 3.49 -11.05
CA LEU A 105 -10.07 2.60 -9.89
C LEU A 105 -11.43 2.33 -9.25
N PHE A 106 -11.63 1.09 -8.80
CA PHE A 106 -12.67 0.72 -7.85
C PHE A 106 -12.06 0.67 -6.46
N VAL A 107 -12.38 1.65 -5.60
CA VAL A 107 -11.68 1.86 -4.33
C VAL A 107 -12.52 1.42 -3.15
N ILE A 108 -11.96 0.55 -2.32
CA ILE A 108 -12.53 0.09 -1.05
C ILE A 108 -11.60 0.55 0.07
N ARG A 109 -12.09 1.37 1.00
CA ARG A 109 -11.29 1.86 2.13
C ARG A 109 -11.91 1.42 3.45
N VAL A 110 -11.15 0.62 4.18
CA VAL A 110 -11.53 0.11 5.51
C VAL A 110 -10.36 0.27 6.47
N ILE A 111 -10.66 0.45 7.76
CA ILE A 111 -9.61 0.68 8.76
C ILE A 111 -8.62 -0.49 8.79
N GLY A 112 -7.32 -0.18 8.67
CA GLY A 112 -6.25 -1.18 8.62
C GLY A 112 -6.30 -2.12 7.42
N ASN A 113 -6.97 -1.75 6.32
CA ASN A 113 -7.20 -2.60 5.12
C ASN A 113 -7.66 -4.04 5.45
N VAL A 114 -8.41 -4.21 6.55
CA VAL A 114 -8.90 -5.51 7.03
C VAL A 114 -10.12 -5.95 6.22
N LEU A 115 -10.06 -7.14 5.66
CA LEU A 115 -11.15 -7.72 4.88
C LEU A 115 -12.28 -8.18 5.80
N GLY A 116 -13.42 -7.52 5.73
CA GLY A 116 -14.66 -7.90 6.39
C GLY A 116 -15.74 -8.26 5.35
N ASP A 117 -16.87 -8.81 5.79
CA ASP A 117 -17.91 -9.35 4.90
C ASP A 117 -18.42 -8.32 3.88
N VAL A 118 -18.64 -7.06 4.29
CA VAL A 118 -19.08 -5.98 3.40
C VAL A 118 -17.99 -5.60 2.38
N CYS A 119 -16.72 -5.61 2.82
CA CYS A 119 -15.57 -5.40 1.95
C CYS A 119 -15.48 -6.53 0.91
N MET A 120 -15.57 -7.78 1.37
CA MET A 120 -15.54 -8.96 0.50
C MET A 120 -16.69 -8.95 -0.51
N GLY A 121 -17.91 -8.58 -0.10
CA GLY A 121 -19.05 -8.42 -1.03
C GLY A 121 -18.82 -7.37 -2.11
N SER A 122 -18.14 -6.26 -1.78
CA SER A 122 -17.78 -5.23 -2.77
C SER A 122 -16.72 -5.74 -3.76
N ILE A 123 -15.78 -6.55 -3.29
CA ILE A 123 -14.75 -7.17 -4.13
C ILE A 123 -15.38 -8.22 -5.05
N ASP A 124 -16.23 -9.08 -4.50
CA ASP A 124 -16.97 -10.08 -5.28
C ASP A 124 -17.79 -9.43 -6.41
N PHE A 125 -18.48 -8.32 -6.11
CA PHE A 125 -19.15 -7.53 -7.13
C PHE A 125 -18.16 -7.04 -8.21
N ALA A 126 -17.03 -6.47 -7.83
CA ALA A 126 -16.06 -5.96 -8.79
C ALA A 126 -15.49 -7.07 -9.69
N LEU A 127 -15.17 -8.24 -9.11
CA LEU A 127 -14.64 -9.39 -9.85
C LEU A 127 -15.66 -9.99 -10.84
N ASN A 128 -16.94 -10.01 -10.48
CA ASN A 128 -17.97 -10.67 -11.29
C ASN A 128 -18.69 -9.73 -12.25
N ALA A 129 -18.83 -8.43 -11.92
CA ALA A 129 -19.61 -7.49 -12.69
C ALA A 129 -18.77 -6.53 -13.56
N LEU A 130 -17.46 -6.36 -13.28
CA LEU A 130 -16.61 -5.39 -13.96
C LEU A 130 -15.52 -6.10 -14.77
N GLU A 131 -15.81 -6.35 -16.06
CA GLU A 131 -14.90 -7.04 -17.00
C GLU A 131 -13.58 -6.29 -17.27
N SER A 132 -13.55 -4.98 -16.97
CA SER A 132 -12.37 -4.12 -17.17
C SER A 132 -11.26 -4.32 -16.14
N VAL A 133 -11.57 -4.93 -14.98
CA VAL A 133 -10.61 -5.15 -13.90
C VAL A 133 -9.51 -6.12 -14.34
N LYS A 134 -8.24 -5.70 -14.16
CA LYS A 134 -7.03 -6.46 -14.50
C LYS A 134 -6.23 -6.87 -13.27
N CYS A 135 -6.32 -6.11 -12.18
CA CYS A 135 -5.64 -6.44 -10.94
C CYS A 135 -6.42 -5.97 -9.70
N VAL A 136 -6.13 -6.63 -8.59
CA VAL A 136 -6.56 -6.22 -7.24
C VAL A 136 -5.31 -5.84 -6.46
N VAL A 137 -5.31 -4.68 -5.82
CA VAL A 137 -4.17 -4.18 -5.04
C VAL A 137 -4.56 -3.98 -3.59
N VAL A 138 -3.81 -4.55 -2.66
CA VAL A 138 -3.90 -4.22 -1.24
C VAL A 138 -2.86 -3.16 -0.90
N LEU A 139 -3.32 -2.01 -0.45
CA LEU A 139 -2.48 -0.87 -0.08
C LEU A 139 -2.46 -0.68 1.44
N GLY A 140 -1.39 -1.18 2.09
CA GLY A 140 -1.04 -0.79 3.46
C GLY A 140 -0.43 0.60 3.50
N HIS A 141 -0.15 1.12 4.70
CA HIS A 141 0.59 2.37 4.85
C HIS A 141 1.39 2.42 6.16
N SER A 142 2.53 3.10 6.15
CA SER A 142 3.36 3.28 7.33
C SER A 142 2.60 3.98 8.46
N GLY A 143 2.89 3.60 9.70
CA GLY A 143 2.26 4.18 10.90
C GLY A 143 0.73 4.01 10.93
N CYS A 144 0.21 2.88 10.47
CA CYS A 144 -1.23 2.60 10.48
C CYS A 144 -1.77 2.52 11.90
N GLY A 145 -2.74 3.40 12.26
CA GLY A 145 -3.29 3.45 13.61
C GLY A 145 -3.95 2.15 14.07
N ALA A 146 -4.59 1.39 13.19
CA ALA A 146 -5.18 0.10 13.53
C ALA A 146 -4.10 -0.96 13.83
N VAL A 147 -3.04 -1.00 13.02
CA VAL A 147 -1.89 -1.91 13.25
C VAL A 147 -1.16 -1.51 14.53
N THR A 148 -0.93 -0.22 14.75
CA THR A 148 -0.35 0.30 16.00
C THR A 148 -1.16 -0.15 17.23
N ALA A 149 -2.49 0.00 17.20
CA ALA A 149 -3.36 -0.46 18.28
C ALA A 149 -3.31 -1.98 18.50
N ALA A 150 -3.18 -2.76 17.43
CA ALA A 150 -3.01 -4.20 17.52
C ALA A 150 -1.66 -4.57 18.13
N VAL A 151 -0.55 -3.95 17.70
CA VAL A 151 0.78 -4.13 18.28
C VAL A 151 0.80 -3.75 19.76
N ASP A 152 0.25 -2.60 20.12
CA ASP A 152 0.17 -2.16 21.52
C ASP A 152 -0.63 -3.14 22.39
N SER A 153 -1.71 -3.68 21.84
CA SER A 153 -2.52 -4.70 22.51
C SER A 153 -1.79 -6.05 22.62
N TYR A 154 -0.95 -6.38 21.64
CA TYR A 154 -0.09 -7.56 21.66
C TYR A 154 1.01 -7.45 22.72
N LEU A 155 1.69 -6.31 22.77
CA LEU A 155 2.75 -6.03 23.74
C LEU A 155 2.21 -5.83 25.16
N THR A 156 1.01 -5.30 25.30
CA THR A 156 0.34 -5.04 26.58
C THR A 156 -1.12 -5.52 26.49
N PRO A 157 -1.40 -6.81 26.77
CA PRO A 157 -2.73 -7.41 26.58
C PRO A 157 -3.87 -6.70 27.30
N LEU A 158 -3.60 -6.04 28.44
CA LEU A 158 -4.61 -5.26 29.15
C LEU A 158 -5.16 -4.09 28.34
N LYS A 159 -4.40 -3.53 27.39
CA LYS A 159 -4.88 -2.46 26.51
C LYS A 159 -6.03 -2.92 25.62
N PHE A 160 -6.01 -4.19 25.19
CA PHE A 160 -7.11 -4.76 24.37
C PHE A 160 -8.46 -4.74 25.11
N TRP A 161 -8.44 -4.94 26.43
CA TRP A 161 -9.64 -4.98 27.26
C TRP A 161 -9.97 -3.63 27.90
N SER A 162 -9.16 -2.61 27.66
CA SER A 162 -9.39 -1.27 28.22
C SER A 162 -10.67 -0.63 27.68
N LYS A 163 -11.24 0.33 28.42
CA LYS A 163 -12.40 1.10 27.97
C LYS A 163 -12.14 1.94 26.71
N SER A 164 -10.89 2.27 26.45
CA SER A 164 -10.46 3.01 25.25
C SER A 164 -10.56 2.17 23.96
N THR A 165 -10.56 0.84 24.07
CA THR A 165 -10.74 -0.04 22.91
C THR A 165 -12.21 -0.41 22.77
N SER A 166 -12.89 0.24 21.82
CA SER A 166 -14.30 -0.03 21.52
C SER A 166 -14.54 -1.51 21.17
N HIS A 167 -15.68 -2.05 21.60
CA HIS A 167 -16.07 -3.43 21.28
C HIS A 167 -16.19 -3.68 19.77
N VAL A 168 -16.54 -2.68 18.98
CA VAL A 168 -16.61 -2.79 17.50
C VAL A 168 -15.23 -2.74 16.84
N LEU A 169 -14.21 -2.20 17.52
CA LEU A 169 -12.84 -2.20 17.02
C LEU A 169 -12.12 -3.53 17.30
N ARG A 170 -12.49 -4.25 18.35
CA ARG A 170 -11.83 -5.50 18.76
C ARG A 170 -11.76 -6.57 17.66
N PRO A 171 -12.83 -6.87 16.90
CA PRO A 171 -12.76 -7.84 15.81
C PRO A 171 -11.75 -7.44 14.72
N ILE A 172 -11.59 -6.15 14.48
CA ILE A 172 -10.59 -5.63 13.53
C ILE A 172 -9.17 -5.91 14.05
N LEU A 173 -8.91 -5.56 15.32
CA LEU A 173 -7.61 -5.83 15.94
C LEU A 173 -7.29 -7.33 15.99
N GLN A 174 -8.29 -8.18 16.26
CA GLN A 174 -8.12 -9.64 16.26
C GLN A 174 -7.67 -10.18 14.90
N ARG A 175 -8.19 -9.63 13.79
CA ARG A 175 -7.74 -10.01 12.44
C ARG A 175 -6.28 -9.60 12.19
N ILE A 176 -5.86 -8.45 12.70
CA ILE A 176 -4.49 -7.95 12.57
C ILE A 176 -3.50 -8.73 13.46
N PHE A 177 -3.95 -9.34 14.56
CA PHE A 177 -3.06 -10.05 15.48
C PHE A 177 -2.27 -11.20 14.83
N VAL A 178 -2.81 -11.85 13.81
CA VAL A 178 -2.08 -12.89 13.07
C VAL A 178 -0.84 -12.28 12.43
N SER A 179 -1.00 -11.14 11.76
CA SER A 179 0.10 -10.40 11.14
C SER A 179 1.11 -9.88 12.16
N VAL A 180 0.63 -9.39 13.33
CA VAL A 180 1.52 -8.94 14.43
C VAL A 180 2.37 -10.09 14.97
N ARG A 181 1.77 -11.27 15.16
CA ARG A 181 2.49 -12.47 15.64
C ARG A 181 3.56 -12.91 14.65
N GLU A 182 3.22 -12.94 13.36
CA GLU A 182 4.17 -13.32 12.32
C GLU A 182 5.32 -12.31 12.21
N ALA A 183 5.02 -11.01 12.27
CA ALA A 183 6.03 -9.96 12.34
C ALA A 183 6.95 -10.13 13.57
N ALA A 184 6.39 -10.40 14.75
CA ALA A 184 7.17 -10.63 15.96
C ALA A 184 8.06 -11.88 15.86
N ASN A 185 7.57 -12.94 15.22
CA ASN A 185 8.38 -14.14 14.94
C ASN A 185 9.54 -13.80 14.00
N GLY A 186 9.28 -13.05 12.92
CA GLY A 186 10.32 -12.64 11.98
C GLY A 186 11.40 -11.77 12.63
N LEU A 187 11.03 -10.82 13.49
CA LEU A 187 11.99 -10.04 14.26
C LEU A 187 12.83 -10.93 15.21
N LYS A 188 12.18 -11.89 15.85
CA LYS A 188 12.87 -12.85 16.72
C LYS A 188 13.85 -13.75 15.94
N GLU A 189 13.45 -14.26 14.78
CA GLU A 189 14.34 -15.07 13.93
C GLU A 189 15.52 -14.24 13.38
N ALA A 190 15.29 -12.98 13.04
CA ALA A 190 16.33 -12.09 12.53
C ALA A 190 17.36 -11.66 13.62
N TRP A 191 16.92 -11.49 14.88
CA TRP A 191 17.71 -10.84 15.94
C TRP A 191 17.83 -11.66 17.21
N GLY A 192 17.29 -12.87 17.24
CA GLY A 192 17.33 -13.76 18.41
C GLY A 192 16.21 -13.51 19.42
N PRO A 193 16.17 -14.33 20.49
CA PRO A 193 15.08 -14.34 21.48
C PRO A 193 14.93 -13.01 22.24
N ASP A 194 15.99 -12.23 22.31
CA ASP A 194 16.03 -10.95 23.02
C ASP A 194 15.69 -9.73 22.13
N ALA A 195 15.25 -9.94 20.89
CA ALA A 195 14.89 -8.88 19.96
C ALA A 195 13.97 -7.81 20.57
N LYS A 196 13.02 -8.22 21.42
CA LYS A 196 12.10 -7.32 22.13
C LYS A 196 12.76 -6.28 23.03
N ASN A 197 14.02 -6.50 23.41
CA ASN A 197 14.80 -5.60 24.26
C ASN A 197 15.64 -4.60 23.46
N ILE A 198 15.64 -4.71 22.13
CA ILE A 198 16.37 -3.79 21.23
C ILE A 198 15.59 -2.46 21.17
N PRO A 199 16.27 -1.31 21.33
CA PRO A 199 15.65 -0.01 21.12
C PRO A 199 14.99 0.09 19.73
N GLY A 200 13.78 0.63 19.64
CA GLY A 200 13.02 0.71 18.37
C GLY A 200 12.23 -0.56 18.01
N TYR A 201 12.24 -1.59 18.87
CA TYR A 201 11.51 -2.85 18.60
C TYR A 201 10.02 -2.63 18.34
N ARG A 202 9.36 -1.77 19.13
CA ARG A 202 7.92 -1.50 18.97
C ARG A 202 7.61 -0.90 17.59
N GLU A 203 8.39 0.08 17.19
CA GLU A 203 8.26 0.77 15.89
C GLU A 203 8.55 -0.20 14.74
N ALA A 204 9.60 -0.98 14.84
CA ALA A 204 9.93 -2.03 13.87
C ALA A 204 8.82 -3.09 13.78
N LEU A 205 8.23 -3.48 14.91
CA LEU A 205 7.11 -4.42 14.93
C LEU A 205 5.86 -3.84 14.25
N ILE A 206 5.58 -2.54 14.41
CA ILE A 206 4.46 -1.87 13.74
C ILE A 206 4.66 -1.92 12.22
N GLU A 207 5.82 -1.49 11.73
CA GLU A 207 6.08 -1.42 10.28
C GLU A 207 6.16 -2.83 9.65
N ALA A 208 6.75 -3.80 10.33
CA ALA A 208 6.73 -5.20 9.89
C ALA A 208 5.30 -5.74 9.84
N ALA A 209 4.49 -5.48 10.88
CA ALA A 209 3.10 -5.92 10.92
C ALA A 209 2.24 -5.24 9.84
N VAL A 210 2.51 -3.99 9.46
CA VAL A 210 1.86 -3.33 8.31
C VAL A 210 2.12 -4.10 7.02
N CYS A 211 3.37 -4.48 6.75
CA CYS A 211 3.73 -5.23 5.55
C CYS A 211 3.07 -6.62 5.54
N ILE A 212 3.14 -7.35 6.66
CA ILE A 212 2.54 -8.69 6.77
C ILE A 212 1.01 -8.62 6.65
N ASN A 213 0.36 -7.60 7.23
CA ASN A 213 -1.09 -7.42 7.13
C ASN A 213 -1.54 -7.14 5.70
N ALA A 214 -0.78 -6.34 4.94
CA ALA A 214 -1.06 -6.11 3.53
C ALA A 214 -0.88 -7.40 2.71
N ALA A 215 0.20 -8.15 2.95
CA ALA A 215 0.47 -9.44 2.31
C ALA A 215 -0.60 -10.48 2.64
N GLN A 216 -1.05 -10.57 3.90
CA GLN A 216 -2.10 -11.50 4.33
C GLN A 216 -3.43 -11.18 3.63
N SER A 217 -3.83 -9.92 3.60
CA SER A 217 -5.05 -9.52 2.88
C SER A 217 -4.94 -9.82 1.38
N ALA A 218 -3.77 -9.64 0.77
CA ALA A 218 -3.55 -10.00 -0.63
C ALA A 218 -3.63 -11.52 -0.86
N PHE A 219 -3.10 -12.32 0.06
CA PHE A 219 -3.22 -13.77 0.00
C PHE A 219 -4.69 -14.22 0.05
N ASP A 220 -5.47 -13.69 0.98
CA ASP A 220 -6.89 -14.01 1.11
C ASP A 220 -7.65 -13.62 -0.18
N LEU A 221 -7.34 -12.45 -0.77
CA LEU A 221 -7.94 -12.01 -2.03
C LEU A 221 -7.52 -12.86 -3.23
N ARG A 222 -6.29 -13.36 -3.25
CA ARG A 222 -5.85 -14.31 -4.28
C ARG A 222 -6.71 -15.58 -4.26
N LEU A 223 -7.01 -16.11 -3.08
CA LEU A 223 -7.89 -17.26 -2.95
C LEU A 223 -9.32 -16.97 -3.47
N GLU A 224 -9.81 -15.74 -3.28
CA GLU A 224 -11.11 -15.32 -3.81
C GLU A 224 -11.10 -15.17 -5.34
N VAL A 225 -10.03 -14.62 -5.91
CA VAL A 225 -9.85 -14.54 -7.37
C VAL A 225 -9.80 -15.94 -7.98
N GLU A 226 -9.06 -16.87 -7.36
CA GLU A 226 -9.01 -18.28 -7.76
C GLU A 226 -10.40 -18.94 -7.66
N ARG A 227 -11.13 -18.72 -6.57
CA ARG A 227 -12.49 -19.23 -6.38
C ARG A 227 -13.47 -18.71 -7.44
N ALA A 228 -13.30 -17.45 -7.85
CA ALA A 228 -14.09 -16.83 -8.92
C ALA A 228 -13.65 -17.26 -10.33
N ALA A 229 -12.62 -18.11 -10.46
CA ALA A 229 -12.01 -18.55 -11.71
C ALA A 229 -11.56 -17.40 -12.63
N LYS A 230 -11.09 -16.29 -12.04
CA LYS A 230 -10.63 -15.09 -12.73
C LYS A 230 -9.10 -15.06 -12.84
N TRP A 231 -8.54 -16.08 -13.47
CA TRP A 231 -7.10 -16.33 -13.57
C TRP A 231 -6.30 -15.22 -14.29
N GLU A 232 -6.98 -14.36 -15.03
CA GLU A 232 -6.44 -13.20 -15.71
C GLU A 232 -6.23 -11.98 -14.79
N ILE A 233 -6.76 -12.03 -13.55
CA ILE A 233 -6.68 -10.96 -12.56
C ILE A 233 -5.54 -11.27 -11.58
N GLU A 234 -4.54 -10.42 -11.54
CA GLU A 234 -3.44 -10.53 -10.58
C GLU A 234 -3.77 -9.84 -9.26
N VAL A 235 -3.31 -10.42 -8.15
CA VAL A 235 -3.42 -9.80 -6.84
C VAL A 235 -2.04 -9.32 -6.38
N LEU A 236 -1.98 -8.03 -6.10
CA LEU A 236 -0.77 -7.30 -5.75
C LEU A 236 -0.91 -6.67 -4.36
N TYR A 237 0.21 -6.32 -3.74
CA TYR A 237 0.19 -5.54 -2.51
C TYR A 237 1.41 -4.61 -2.43
N GLY A 238 1.28 -3.57 -1.60
CA GLY A 238 2.34 -2.62 -1.30
C GLY A 238 2.03 -1.80 -0.06
N VAL A 239 3.02 -1.05 0.40
CA VAL A 239 2.91 -0.15 1.55
C VAL A 239 3.22 1.28 1.12
N HIS A 240 2.24 2.16 1.28
CA HIS A 240 2.42 3.59 1.10
C HIS A 240 3.20 4.18 2.28
N ASN A 241 4.39 4.66 2.02
CA ASN A 241 5.15 5.43 2.98
C ASN A 241 4.60 6.86 3.05
N ILE A 242 3.95 7.21 4.16
CA ILE A 242 3.33 8.53 4.33
C ILE A 242 4.35 9.68 4.25
N ARG A 243 5.63 9.44 4.57
CA ARG A 243 6.67 10.45 4.55
C ARG A 243 7.23 10.73 3.16
N THR A 244 7.53 9.66 2.41
CA THR A 244 8.11 9.77 1.06
C THR A 244 7.07 9.74 -0.05
N HIS A 245 5.83 9.38 0.29
CA HIS A 245 4.71 9.16 -0.63
C HIS A 245 4.94 8.04 -1.66
N GLN A 246 5.98 7.25 -1.50
CA GLN A 246 6.25 6.09 -2.32
C GLN A 246 5.44 4.88 -1.84
N VAL A 247 4.98 4.08 -2.77
CA VAL A 247 4.50 2.73 -2.50
C VAL A 247 5.67 1.79 -2.68
N VAL A 248 6.02 1.04 -1.65
CA VAL A 248 7.21 0.18 -1.64
C VAL A 248 6.88 -1.18 -1.04
N MET A 249 7.62 -2.19 -1.47
CA MET A 249 7.71 -3.48 -0.79
C MET A 249 9.17 -3.91 -0.73
N PRO A 250 9.56 -4.65 0.32
CA PRO A 250 10.89 -5.25 0.35
C PRO A 250 11.01 -6.20 -0.83
N VAL A 251 12.07 -6.05 -1.60
CA VAL A 251 12.39 -6.99 -2.68
C VAL A 251 12.92 -8.26 -2.04
N ASP A 252 12.45 -9.43 -2.47
CA ASP A 252 13.08 -10.70 -2.13
C ASP A 252 14.53 -10.69 -2.63
N PRO A 253 15.55 -10.76 -1.74
CA PRO A 253 16.95 -10.75 -2.16
C PRO A 253 17.32 -11.96 -3.05
N ASN A 254 16.47 -13.01 -3.08
CA ASN A 254 16.63 -14.18 -3.93
C ASN A 254 15.76 -14.15 -5.20
N ALA A 255 14.80 -13.22 -5.30
CA ALA A 255 14.10 -13.00 -6.55
C ALA A 255 15.06 -12.27 -7.49
N ALA A 256 15.50 -12.94 -8.54
CA ALA A 256 16.14 -12.25 -9.66
C ALA A 256 15.22 -11.08 -10.05
N LEU A 257 15.72 -9.86 -9.85
CA LEU A 257 15.01 -8.62 -10.17
C LEU A 257 14.54 -8.69 -11.63
N LYS A 258 13.34 -9.18 -11.85
CA LYS A 258 12.75 -9.23 -13.19
C LYS A 258 12.34 -7.85 -13.68
N ASP A 259 12.29 -6.88 -12.75
CA ASP A 259 11.94 -5.49 -13.06
C ASP A 259 12.58 -4.58 -12.01
N GLU A 260 13.64 -3.86 -12.38
CA GLU A 260 14.40 -2.96 -11.49
C GLU A 260 13.55 -1.81 -10.91
N ASN A 261 12.27 -1.71 -11.29
CA ASN A 261 11.35 -0.64 -10.92
C ASN A 261 10.02 -1.09 -10.29
N GLY A 262 9.82 -2.37 -10.03
CA GLY A 262 8.59 -2.85 -9.44
C GLY A 262 8.49 -2.47 -7.95
N THR A 263 7.43 -1.74 -7.57
CA THR A 263 7.16 -1.33 -6.18
C THR A 263 5.99 -2.08 -5.56
N LEU A 264 5.17 -2.72 -6.39
CA LEU A 264 4.09 -3.62 -5.97
C LEU A 264 4.55 -5.08 -6.07
N ALA A 265 4.38 -5.83 -4.99
CA ALA A 265 4.67 -7.25 -4.95
C ALA A 265 3.43 -8.09 -5.30
N TYR A 266 3.63 -9.27 -5.86
CA TYR A 266 2.56 -10.26 -6.03
C TYR A 266 2.14 -10.85 -4.69
N ALA A 267 0.85 -11.16 -4.55
CA ALA A 267 0.32 -11.80 -3.36
C ALA A 267 1.09 -13.10 -3.05
N PRO A 268 1.40 -13.40 -1.78
CA PRO A 268 2.03 -14.64 -1.40
C PRO A 268 1.21 -15.86 -1.87
N THR A 269 1.90 -16.95 -2.20
CA THR A 269 1.27 -18.18 -2.68
C THR A 269 1.21 -19.27 -1.61
N ASN A 270 2.02 -19.14 -0.57
CA ASN A 270 2.12 -20.14 0.49
C ASN A 270 2.61 -19.52 1.83
N PRO A 271 2.43 -20.23 2.97
CA PRO A 271 2.82 -19.72 4.29
C PRO A 271 4.31 -19.42 4.47
N ARG A 272 5.21 -20.07 3.70
CA ARG A 272 6.66 -19.84 3.83
C ARG A 272 7.07 -18.44 3.36
N GLU A 273 6.33 -17.89 2.40
CA GLU A 273 6.58 -16.54 1.90
C GLU A 273 6.29 -15.48 2.96
N PHE A 274 5.29 -15.69 3.83
CA PHE A 274 5.05 -14.80 4.97
C PHE A 274 6.20 -14.82 5.97
N ALA A 275 6.69 -16.02 6.33
CA ALA A 275 7.82 -16.16 7.24
C ALA A 275 9.08 -15.49 6.66
N ALA A 276 9.37 -15.70 5.36
CA ALA A 276 10.48 -15.06 4.69
C ALA A 276 10.36 -13.52 4.70
N LEU A 277 9.17 -13.00 4.38
CA LEU A 277 8.89 -11.57 4.43
C LEU A 277 9.08 -11.00 5.84
N ALA A 278 8.58 -11.70 6.88
CA ALA A 278 8.70 -11.26 8.26
C ALA A 278 10.18 -11.20 8.72
N ILE A 279 11.00 -12.19 8.36
CA ILE A 279 12.44 -12.20 8.66
C ILE A 279 13.14 -11.06 7.93
N GLN A 280 12.84 -10.87 6.64
CA GLN A 280 13.40 -9.78 5.84
C GLN A 280 13.07 -8.41 6.44
N MET A 281 11.81 -8.19 6.86
CA MET A 281 11.42 -6.97 7.55
C MET A 281 12.19 -6.78 8.86
N GLY A 282 12.37 -7.85 9.64
CA GLY A 282 13.19 -7.81 10.85
C GLY A 282 14.62 -7.37 10.57
N GLN A 283 15.24 -7.87 9.50
CA GLN A 283 16.61 -7.50 9.11
C GLN A 283 16.76 -6.03 8.67
N ILE A 284 15.71 -5.47 8.08
CA ILE A 284 15.70 -4.09 7.55
C ILE A 284 15.39 -3.07 8.65
N LEU A 285 14.43 -3.37 9.53
CA LEU A 285 13.80 -2.38 10.42
C LEU A 285 14.50 -2.19 11.77
N LEU A 286 15.27 -3.17 12.23
CA LEU A 286 16.04 -3.01 13.47
C LEU A 286 17.50 -2.63 13.17
N PRO A 287 18.07 -1.63 13.88
CA PRO A 287 19.44 -1.20 13.66
C PRO A 287 20.42 -2.32 14.04
N ARG A 288 21.38 -2.60 13.18
CA ARG A 288 22.51 -3.46 13.52
C ARG A 288 23.32 -2.78 14.61
N GLY A 289 23.37 -3.37 15.81
CA GLY A 289 24.26 -2.92 16.87
C GLY A 289 25.69 -2.81 16.35
N GLU A 290 26.47 -1.83 16.83
CA GLU A 290 27.84 -1.53 16.38
C GLU A 290 28.86 -2.69 16.54
N GLY A 291 28.43 -3.85 17.09
CA GLY A 291 29.28 -5.02 17.39
C GLY A 291 29.42 -6.04 16.26
N ASN A 292 28.68 -5.97 15.16
CA ASN A 292 28.72 -7.01 14.12
C ASN A 292 28.73 -6.38 12.71
N ARG A 293 29.76 -5.58 12.40
CA ARG A 293 30.01 -5.06 11.05
C ARG A 293 30.62 -6.15 10.17
N ALA A 294 29.80 -7.04 9.62
CA ALA A 294 30.10 -7.55 8.29
C ALA A 294 29.80 -6.41 7.30
N LYS A 295 30.79 -5.97 6.52
CA LYS A 295 30.65 -4.91 5.51
C LYS A 295 29.48 -5.26 4.60
N PRO A 296 28.52 -4.35 4.37
CA PRO A 296 27.56 -4.53 3.30
C PRO A 296 28.29 -4.23 1.98
N ASP A 297 28.21 -5.15 1.03
CA ASP A 297 28.50 -4.88 -0.35
C ASP A 297 27.60 -3.72 -0.80
N GLY A 298 28.23 -2.68 -1.36
CA GLY A 298 27.56 -1.43 -1.69
C GLY A 298 26.43 -1.61 -2.71
N ASN A 299 25.32 -1.00 -2.44
CA ASN A 299 24.14 -0.68 -3.23
C ASN A 299 22.82 -1.29 -2.69
N GLY A 300 22.44 -0.91 -1.49
CA GLY A 300 21.14 -1.33 -0.98
C GLY A 300 20.63 -0.42 0.14
N GLN A 301 20.57 0.90 -0.08
CA GLN A 301 19.72 1.74 0.76
C GLN A 301 18.26 1.53 0.36
N SER A 302 17.59 0.58 1.03
CA SER A 302 16.18 0.36 0.85
C SER A 302 15.39 1.56 1.40
N ALA A 303 14.37 1.97 0.66
CA ALA A 303 13.48 3.08 1.04
C ALA A 303 12.81 2.91 2.43
N ILE A 304 12.90 1.73 3.03
CA ILE A 304 12.32 1.40 4.34
C ILE A 304 13.26 1.76 5.49
N SER A 305 14.59 1.71 5.31
CA SER A 305 15.54 2.14 6.38
C SER A 305 15.41 3.64 6.70
N THR A 306 14.88 4.44 5.77
CA THR A 306 14.58 5.86 6.00
C THR A 306 13.34 6.09 6.89
N LEU A 307 12.55 5.05 7.17
CA LEU A 307 11.36 5.14 8.01
C LEU A 307 11.66 5.35 9.51
N ILE A 308 12.82 4.94 9.97
CA ILE A 308 13.12 4.88 11.43
C ILE A 308 13.99 6.05 11.90
N GLU A 309 14.84 6.64 11.05
CA GLU A 309 15.88 7.56 11.49
C GLU A 309 15.43 8.96 11.95
N HIS A 310 14.13 9.32 11.84
CA HIS A 310 13.71 10.72 12.08
C HIS A 310 12.64 10.95 13.16
N GLU A 311 12.20 9.96 13.92
CA GLU A 311 11.21 10.20 14.98
C GLU A 311 11.82 10.64 16.34
N HIS A 312 13.15 10.70 16.48
CA HIS A 312 13.79 11.03 17.77
C HIS A 312 14.20 12.51 17.93
N GLY A 313 13.73 13.39 17.11
CA GLY A 313 14.18 14.79 17.13
C GLY A 313 13.11 15.85 17.18
N GLN A 314 12.04 15.74 17.99
CA GLN A 314 11.25 16.89 18.44
C GLN A 314 10.24 16.48 19.53
N HIS A 315 10.60 16.72 20.74
CA HIS A 315 9.75 17.17 21.84
C HIS A 315 10.42 18.37 22.50
#